data_4dd019c706a4513a58d153dd075a94bd
#
_entry.id   4dd019c706a4513a58d153dd075a94bd
#
_cell.length_a   1.000
_cell.length_b   1.000
_cell.length_c   1.000
_cell.angle_alpha   90.00
_cell.angle_beta   90.00
_cell.angle_gamma   90.00
#
_symmetry.space_group_name_H-M   'P 1'
#
loop_
_entity.id
_entity.type
_entity.pdbx_description
1 polymer ?
#
loop_
_entity_poly.entity_id
_entity_poly.type
_entity_poly.pdbx_seq_one_letter_code
_entity_poly.pdbx_strand_id
1 'polypeptide(L)'
;MTDDATTTAAPTSATTDRAPRQVKGQGRGRTKGKGRASRPSGPGTSAASTTPTTDGPGVTDGDTTTDGGAATGSAVDVDPTSTTTAPKTTTKKKRAPERQPTATAAATQTAQAQQPVVLRASGLVKRYGQTLAADEVDLEIRQGSIFGVVGPNGAGKTTTLSMVTGLLRPDAGTVTVLDHDVWSDPTAAKRALGVLPDRLRLFDRLTGAQLLHYSATLRGLDGATARKRSADLAEAFGLGEALGRQVADYSVGMAKKIALAATLIHSPRVLVLDEPFESVDPVSAATITDILRRYTRGGGTVVLSSHSMELVQRTCDSVAIIVGGKVLASGTMAQVRGRKSLEDKFVELAGGRVVAESMEWLHSFSD
;
A
#
# COMPACT_ATOMS: atom_id res chain seq x y z
N MET A 1 -59.17 -43.73 -30.04
CA MET A 1 -59.94 -42.68 -30.74
C MET A 1 -58.97 -41.50 -30.85
N THR A 2 -58.39 -41.52 -31.98
CA THR A 2 -58.21 -40.57 -33.09
C THR A 2 -57.21 -39.47 -32.70
N ASP A 3 -55.97 -39.58 -33.18
CA ASP A 3 -55.43 -39.09 -34.48
C ASP A 3 -55.67 -37.57 -34.65
N ASP A 4 -54.64 -36.74 -34.73
CA ASP A 4 -54.15 -36.38 -36.05
C ASP A 4 -52.85 -35.61 -35.99
N ALA A 5 -51.90 -35.95 -36.83
CA ALA A 5 -50.65 -35.32 -37.16
C ALA A 5 -50.87 -34.18 -38.18
N THR A 6 -50.03 -33.15 -38.18
CA THR A 6 -49.69 -32.43 -39.42
C THR A 6 -48.39 -31.67 -39.19
N THR A 7 -47.34 -32.17 -39.65
CA THR A 7 -46.30 -31.85 -40.64
C THR A 7 -46.54 -30.57 -41.43
N THR A 8 -45.56 -29.73 -41.60
CA THR A 8 -45.05 -29.09 -42.80
C THR A 8 -44.08 -27.97 -42.54
N ALA A 9 -42.86 -28.17 -42.85
CA ALA A 9 -41.98 -27.68 -43.90
C ALA A 9 -41.25 -26.34 -43.59
N ALA A 10 -39.94 -26.45 -43.64
CA ALA A 10 -38.98 -25.35 -43.92
C ALA A 10 -39.07 -24.88 -45.39
N PRO A 11 -38.56 -23.71 -45.69
CA PRO A 11 -37.69 -23.62 -46.87
C PRO A 11 -36.35 -22.91 -46.62
N THR A 12 -35.36 -23.53 -47.04
CA THR A 12 -34.10 -23.31 -47.81
C THR A 12 -33.76 -21.89 -48.24
N SER A 13 -32.50 -21.55 -47.89
CA SER A 13 -31.42 -20.90 -48.67
C SER A 13 -31.67 -19.65 -49.51
N ALA A 14 -30.79 -18.65 -49.24
CA ALA A 14 -30.10 -17.93 -50.31
C ALA A 14 -28.78 -17.34 -49.79
N THR A 15 -27.73 -17.92 -50.27
CA THR A 15 -26.35 -17.44 -50.34
C THR A 15 -26.26 -16.17 -51.19
N THR A 16 -25.59 -15.11 -50.73
CA THR A 16 -25.00 -14.15 -51.64
C THR A 16 -23.64 -13.70 -51.07
N ASP A 17 -22.69 -14.27 -51.74
CA ASP A 17 -21.27 -13.95 -51.83
C ASP A 17 -21.08 -12.50 -52.36
N ARG A 18 -20.27 -11.69 -51.71
CA ARG A 18 -19.73 -10.50 -52.33
C ARG A 18 -18.38 -10.15 -51.76
N ALA A 19 -17.36 -10.55 -52.48
CA ALA A 19 -15.95 -10.26 -52.30
C ALA A 19 -15.60 -8.75 -52.53
N PRO A 20 -14.40 -8.31 -52.19
CA PRO A 20 -14.07 -6.91 -51.93
C PRO A 20 -13.69 -6.16 -53.21
N ARG A 21 -14.07 -4.91 -53.28
CA ARG A 21 -13.64 -3.98 -54.35
C ARG A 21 -12.33 -3.28 -53.95
N GLN A 22 -11.27 -3.59 -54.66
CA GLN A 22 -10.09 -2.75 -54.86
C GLN A 22 -10.47 -1.52 -55.67
N VAL A 23 -10.01 -0.35 -55.25
CA VAL A 23 -9.92 0.84 -56.11
C VAL A 23 -8.45 1.27 -56.18
N LYS A 24 -7.88 1.04 -57.36
CA LYS A 24 -6.66 1.67 -57.87
C LYS A 24 -7.01 3.08 -58.42
N GLY A 25 -6.15 4.02 -58.22
CA GLY A 25 -6.13 5.31 -58.91
C GLY A 25 -4.95 6.15 -58.43
N GLN A 26 -3.98 6.15 -59.06
CA GLN A 26 -2.94 6.82 -59.82
C GLN A 26 -3.16 8.34 -59.96
N GLY A 27 -2.04 9.10 -59.81
CA GLY A 27 -1.88 10.47 -60.27
C GLY A 27 -0.87 11.26 -59.42
N ARG A 28 0.36 11.18 -59.63
CA ARG A 28 1.38 12.05 -60.31
C ARG A 28 1.20 13.56 -60.00
N GLY A 29 2.21 14.12 -59.36
CA GLY A 29 2.43 15.56 -59.28
C GLY A 29 3.76 15.88 -58.59
N ARG A 30 4.79 16.02 -59.44
CA ARG A 30 6.20 16.31 -59.15
C ARG A 30 6.41 17.83 -59.27
N THR A 31 6.97 18.49 -58.27
CA THR A 31 7.78 19.69 -58.48
C THR A 31 8.95 19.76 -57.52
N LYS A 32 10.10 19.97 -58.11
CA LYS A 32 11.41 20.22 -57.52
C LYS A 32 11.47 21.63 -56.92
N GLY A 33 12.18 21.79 -55.82
CA GLY A 33 12.70 23.07 -55.33
C GLY A 33 13.97 22.84 -54.54
N LYS A 34 15.11 23.14 -55.18
CA LYS A 34 16.48 23.15 -54.64
C LYS A 34 16.73 24.39 -53.79
N GLY A 35 17.67 24.29 -52.83
CA GLY A 35 18.40 25.39 -52.19
C GLY A 35 18.90 24.93 -50.83
N ARG A 36 20.02 24.36 -50.74
CA ARG A 36 21.45 24.73 -50.55
C ARG A 36 21.65 25.63 -49.32
N ALA A 37 22.17 24.99 -48.25
CA ALA A 37 23.53 25.13 -47.73
C ALA A 37 23.86 26.49 -47.10
N SER A 38 24.23 26.47 -45.81
CA SER A 38 25.62 26.69 -45.41
C SER A 38 25.75 26.74 -43.89
N ARG A 39 26.67 25.92 -43.42
CA ARG A 39 27.42 26.11 -42.18
C ARG A 39 28.53 27.13 -42.46
N PRO A 40 29.05 27.87 -41.46
CA PRO A 40 30.43 27.63 -41.08
C PRO A 40 30.65 27.59 -39.54
N SER A 41 31.40 26.65 -39.15
CA SER A 41 32.68 26.51 -38.43
C SER A 41 33.19 27.74 -37.66
N GLY A 42 33.54 27.44 -36.37
CA GLY A 42 34.27 28.28 -35.43
C GLY A 42 35.63 28.80 -35.94
N PRO A 43 36.54 29.30 -35.15
CA PRO A 43 37.10 28.80 -33.91
C PRO A 43 37.50 29.88 -32.89
N GLY A 44 38.09 29.46 -31.79
CA GLY A 44 39.17 30.22 -31.13
C GLY A 44 38.93 30.55 -29.66
N THR A 45 39.59 29.78 -28.84
CA THR A 45 40.77 30.08 -28.01
C THR A 45 40.53 31.12 -26.95
N SER A 46 40.73 30.78 -25.74
CA SER A 46 41.92 30.58 -24.91
C SER A 46 41.85 31.37 -23.63
N ALA A 47 42.08 30.68 -22.55
CA ALA A 47 42.96 30.88 -21.43
C ALA A 47 42.72 32.04 -20.43
N ALA A 48 42.82 31.65 -19.20
CA ALA A 48 43.66 31.97 -18.09
C ALA A 48 42.82 32.27 -16.86
N SER A 49 42.80 31.37 -15.85
CA SER A 49 43.81 31.27 -14.79
C SER A 49 44.09 32.58 -14.08
N THR A 50 43.59 32.67 -12.84
CA THR A 50 44.36 33.19 -11.71
C THR A 50 43.63 32.93 -10.38
N THR A 51 44.21 32.07 -9.58
CA THR A 51 44.21 32.18 -8.13
C THR A 51 45.15 33.31 -7.71
N PRO A 52 44.97 33.97 -6.59
CA PRO A 52 46.02 33.83 -5.59
C PRO A 52 45.52 33.61 -4.14
N THR A 53 46.35 32.94 -3.50
CA THR A 53 46.66 32.51 -2.15
C THR A 53 46.97 33.68 -1.20
N THR A 54 46.85 33.36 0.13
CA THR A 54 47.53 33.93 1.32
C THR A 54 47.00 35.27 1.87
N ASP A 55 46.67 35.40 3.13
CA ASP A 55 47.47 35.29 4.35
C ASP A 55 46.58 35.37 5.59
N GLY A 56 46.83 34.59 6.66
CA GLY A 56 46.53 34.93 8.03
C GLY A 56 47.72 35.77 8.56
N PRO A 57 47.88 36.04 9.84
CA PRO A 57 47.29 35.49 11.07
C PRO A 57 46.90 36.58 12.10
N GLY A 58 46.33 36.17 13.23
CA GLY A 58 46.14 37.12 14.36
C GLY A 58 45.62 36.40 15.61
N VAL A 59 46.57 35.91 16.37
CA VAL A 59 46.49 35.49 17.79
C VAL A 59 46.24 36.70 18.68
N THR A 60 45.35 36.58 19.67
CA THR A 60 45.61 37.10 21.03
C THR A 60 44.73 36.39 22.05
N ASP A 61 45.46 35.86 23.01
CA ASP A 61 45.14 35.36 24.34
C ASP A 61 44.29 36.30 25.19
N GLY A 62 43.68 35.72 26.21
CA GLY A 62 43.09 36.46 27.33
C GLY A 62 42.31 35.50 28.24
N ASP A 63 42.96 34.68 28.93
CA ASP A 63 43.09 34.24 30.31
C ASP A 63 42.41 35.15 31.36
N THR A 64 41.70 34.54 32.30
CA THR A 64 41.64 34.76 33.78
C THR A 64 40.43 34.00 34.34
N THR A 65 40.66 32.82 34.96
CA THR A 65 40.73 32.52 36.43
C THR A 65 39.76 33.33 37.31
N THR A 66 39.02 32.66 38.12
CA THR A 66 39.07 32.25 39.53
C THR A 66 37.67 31.98 40.02
N ASP A 67 37.50 30.90 40.63
CA ASP A 67 37.59 30.52 42.06
C ASP A 67 36.20 30.43 42.71
N GLY A 68 35.85 29.31 43.27
CA GLY A 68 36.00 28.99 44.67
C GLY A 68 34.66 28.71 45.30
N GLY A 69 34.55 27.59 45.95
CA GLY A 69 33.54 27.44 46.99
C GLY A 69 33.08 26.00 47.23
N ALA A 70 33.91 25.28 47.95
CA ALA A 70 33.58 24.03 48.66
C ALA A 70 32.85 24.33 49.97
N ALA A 71 32.02 23.37 50.42
CA ALA A 71 31.85 22.95 51.82
C ALA A 71 30.76 21.88 51.86
N THR A 72 31.13 20.64 52.13
CA THR A 72 31.27 19.95 53.41
C THR A 72 29.97 19.58 54.12
N GLY A 73 29.78 18.31 54.26
CA GLY A 73 29.65 17.53 55.46
C GLY A 73 28.19 17.15 55.77
N SER A 74 27.79 16.02 56.19
CA SER A 74 28.40 15.06 57.12
C SER A 74 27.56 13.78 57.12
N ALA A 75 28.22 12.69 57.23
CA ALA A 75 27.68 11.38 57.54
C ALA A 75 27.22 11.34 59.02
N VAL A 76 26.18 10.56 59.31
CA VAL A 76 26.03 9.91 60.63
C VAL A 76 25.47 8.51 60.40
N ASP A 77 26.31 7.57 60.73
CA ASP A 77 26.10 6.18 61.06
C ASP A 77 25.22 6.03 62.29
N VAL A 78 24.35 5.08 62.37
CA VAL A 78 24.06 4.23 63.53
C VAL A 78 23.23 2.99 63.13
N ASP A 79 23.83 1.81 63.21
CA ASP A 79 23.25 0.51 63.50
C ASP A 79 23.43 0.24 64.99
N PRO A 80 22.82 -0.74 65.71
CA PRO A 80 22.17 -1.97 65.29
C PRO A 80 20.96 -2.45 66.18
N THR A 81 20.43 -3.62 65.71
CA THR A 81 19.80 -4.68 66.52
C THR A 81 18.43 -4.49 67.19
N SER A 82 17.47 -5.29 66.71
CA SER A 82 16.69 -6.18 67.60
C SER A 82 15.88 -7.24 66.84
N THR A 83 16.19 -8.44 67.14
CA THR A 83 15.54 -9.70 66.88
C THR A 83 14.08 -9.71 67.35
N THR A 84 13.11 -10.16 66.57
CA THR A 84 11.93 -10.87 67.09
C THR A 84 11.24 -11.69 65.99
N THR A 85 11.11 -12.90 66.29
CA THR A 85 10.47 -14.11 65.78
C THR A 85 9.20 -13.93 64.93
N ALA A 86 9.11 -14.81 63.91
CA ALA A 86 7.96 -15.06 63.01
C ALA A 86 6.66 -15.47 63.69
N PRO A 87 5.53 -15.36 62.96
CA PRO A 87 4.86 -16.57 62.57
C PRO A 87 4.47 -16.66 61.09
N LYS A 88 4.57 -17.86 60.55
CA LYS A 88 4.13 -18.30 59.25
C LYS A 88 2.64 -18.10 59.06
N THR A 89 2.23 -17.25 58.13
CA THR A 89 0.89 -17.26 57.59
C THR A 89 0.94 -17.62 56.09
N THR A 90 0.35 -18.78 55.82
CA THR A 90 0.11 -19.31 54.47
C THR A 90 -0.87 -18.39 53.72
N THR A 91 -0.37 -17.54 52.84
CA THR A 91 -1.22 -16.79 51.93
C THR A 91 -1.56 -17.66 50.72
N LYS A 92 -2.81 -18.10 50.67
CA LYS A 92 -3.49 -18.66 49.51
C LYS A 92 -3.32 -17.69 48.33
N LYS A 93 -2.60 -18.15 47.29
CA LYS A 93 -2.42 -17.45 46.01
C LYS A 93 -3.79 -17.26 45.37
N LYS A 94 -4.34 -16.06 45.47
CA LYS A 94 -5.59 -15.65 44.84
C LYS A 94 -5.35 -15.60 43.34
N ARG A 95 -5.96 -16.54 42.62
CA ARG A 95 -5.97 -16.61 41.15
C ARG A 95 -6.55 -15.30 40.66
N ALA A 96 -5.78 -14.56 39.83
CA ALA A 96 -6.25 -13.34 39.18
C ALA A 96 -7.49 -13.64 38.32
N PRO A 97 -8.51 -12.76 38.33
CA PRO A 97 -9.69 -12.99 37.52
C PRO A 97 -9.29 -12.95 36.01
N GLU A 98 -9.64 -14.03 35.35
CA GLU A 98 -9.57 -14.17 33.89
C GLU A 98 -10.35 -13.00 33.30
N ARG A 99 -9.64 -12.08 32.60
CA ARG A 99 -10.28 -10.98 31.89
C ARG A 99 -11.13 -11.58 30.77
N GLN A 100 -12.41 -11.64 30.99
CA GLN A 100 -13.39 -11.87 29.92
C GLN A 100 -13.24 -10.77 28.88
N PRO A 101 -13.34 -11.08 27.58
CA PRO A 101 -13.30 -10.07 26.52
C PRO A 101 -14.42 -9.06 26.81
N THR A 102 -14.05 -7.78 26.88
CA THR A 102 -14.98 -6.69 27.15
C THR A 102 -16.11 -6.71 26.14
N ALA A 103 -17.34 -6.59 26.58
CA ALA A 103 -18.57 -6.62 25.78
C ALA A 103 -18.50 -5.69 24.54
N THR A 104 -17.70 -4.63 24.59
CA THR A 104 -17.44 -3.70 23.49
C THR A 104 -16.72 -4.35 22.31
N ALA A 105 -15.73 -5.23 22.56
CA ALA A 105 -15.00 -5.91 21.48
C ALA A 105 -15.87 -6.95 20.76
N ALA A 106 -16.71 -7.68 21.51
CA ALA A 106 -17.65 -8.64 20.94
C ALA A 106 -18.75 -7.95 20.11
N ALA A 107 -19.27 -6.82 20.57
CA ALA A 107 -20.26 -6.03 19.85
C ALA A 107 -19.72 -5.46 18.52
N THR A 108 -18.46 -4.99 18.52
CA THR A 108 -17.81 -4.49 17.29
C THR A 108 -17.60 -5.60 16.25
N GLN A 109 -17.22 -6.80 16.69
CA GLN A 109 -17.02 -7.96 15.80
C GLN A 109 -18.34 -8.44 15.17
N THR A 110 -19.43 -8.46 15.95
CA THR A 110 -20.76 -8.83 15.45
C THR A 110 -21.28 -7.79 14.46
N ALA A 111 -21.04 -6.51 14.71
CA ALA A 111 -21.41 -5.42 13.80
C ALA A 111 -20.64 -5.48 12.47
N GLN A 112 -19.35 -5.82 12.48
CA GLN A 112 -18.55 -5.98 11.26
C GLN A 112 -19.00 -7.19 10.43
N ALA A 113 -19.37 -8.30 11.07
CA ALA A 113 -19.87 -9.48 10.36
C ALA A 113 -21.19 -9.24 9.61
N GLN A 114 -21.94 -8.23 10.00
CA GLN A 114 -23.22 -7.82 9.38
C GLN A 114 -23.07 -6.81 8.25
N GLN A 115 -21.88 -6.19 8.08
CA GLN A 115 -21.66 -5.22 6.99
C GLN A 115 -21.66 -5.91 5.63
N PRO A 116 -22.17 -5.24 4.57
CA PRO A 116 -22.16 -5.82 3.22
C PRO A 116 -20.74 -6.06 2.72
N VAL A 117 -20.58 -7.08 1.90
CA VAL A 117 -19.34 -7.37 1.18
C VAL A 117 -19.23 -6.38 0.03
N VAL A 118 -18.15 -5.61 -0.02
CA VAL A 118 -17.89 -4.59 -1.06
C VAL A 118 -16.83 -5.00 -2.06
N LEU A 119 -16.01 -5.99 -1.72
CA LEU A 119 -15.08 -6.62 -2.65
C LEU A 119 -15.05 -8.12 -2.35
N ARG A 120 -15.26 -8.92 -3.39
CA ARG A 120 -15.19 -10.37 -3.35
C ARG A 120 -14.26 -10.88 -4.44
N ALA A 121 -13.33 -11.72 -4.08
CA ALA A 121 -12.52 -12.52 -4.97
C ALA A 121 -12.85 -14.00 -4.72
N SER A 122 -13.06 -14.77 -5.77
CA SER A 122 -13.43 -16.18 -5.67
C SER A 122 -12.58 -17.02 -6.60
N GLY A 123 -11.83 -17.96 -6.03
CA GLY A 123 -11.04 -18.95 -6.73
C GLY A 123 -9.98 -18.34 -7.66
N LEU A 124 -9.32 -17.24 -7.26
CA LEU A 124 -8.36 -16.55 -8.13
C LEU A 124 -7.10 -17.39 -8.33
N VAL A 125 -6.79 -17.66 -9.59
CA VAL A 125 -5.57 -18.36 -9.99
C VAL A 125 -4.75 -17.47 -10.91
N LYS A 126 -3.43 -17.45 -10.67
CA LYS A 126 -2.45 -16.81 -11.56
C LYS A 126 -1.16 -17.59 -11.62
N ARG A 127 -0.75 -17.95 -12.84
CA ARG A 127 0.48 -18.66 -13.12
C ARG A 127 1.44 -17.82 -13.97
N TYR A 128 2.70 -17.86 -13.63
CA TYR A 128 3.79 -17.30 -14.43
C TYR A 128 4.79 -18.42 -14.74
N GLY A 129 4.72 -18.95 -15.96
CA GLY A 129 5.47 -20.14 -16.32
C GLY A 129 5.17 -21.32 -15.38
N GLN A 130 6.16 -21.78 -14.65
CA GLN A 130 5.99 -22.87 -13.66
C GLN A 130 5.57 -22.37 -12.28
N THR A 131 5.61 -21.07 -12.02
CA THR A 131 5.30 -20.50 -10.70
C THR A 131 3.81 -20.21 -10.60
N LEU A 132 3.15 -20.79 -9.60
CA LEU A 132 1.76 -20.50 -9.23
C LEU A 132 1.77 -19.34 -8.22
N ALA A 133 1.54 -18.12 -8.69
CA ALA A 133 1.63 -16.91 -7.87
C ALA A 133 0.35 -16.62 -7.08
N ALA A 134 -0.79 -17.13 -7.51
CA ALA A 134 -2.03 -17.20 -6.77
C ALA A 134 -2.70 -18.55 -7.07
N ASP A 135 -3.17 -19.23 -6.04
CA ASP A 135 -3.68 -20.58 -6.08
C ASP A 135 -5.00 -20.63 -5.30
N GLU A 136 -6.11 -20.53 -6.04
CA GLU A 136 -7.48 -20.55 -5.53
C GLU A 136 -7.70 -19.53 -4.39
N VAL A 137 -7.29 -18.29 -4.62
CA VAL A 137 -7.41 -17.23 -3.59
C VAL A 137 -8.86 -16.78 -3.48
N ASP A 138 -9.41 -16.92 -2.27
CA ASP A 138 -10.72 -16.40 -1.86
C ASP A 138 -10.57 -15.27 -0.85
N LEU A 139 -11.22 -14.12 -1.11
CA LEU A 139 -11.25 -12.98 -0.20
C LEU A 139 -12.64 -12.36 -0.15
N GLU A 140 -13.10 -12.02 1.05
CA GLU A 140 -14.31 -11.23 1.27
C GLU A 140 -13.97 -10.01 2.13
N ILE A 141 -14.14 -8.82 1.56
CA ILE A 141 -13.87 -7.55 2.24
C ILE A 141 -15.19 -6.83 2.48
N ARG A 142 -15.43 -6.48 3.75
CA ARG A 142 -16.66 -5.84 4.20
C ARG A 142 -16.51 -4.34 4.31
N GLN A 143 -17.61 -3.63 4.10
CA GLN A 143 -17.68 -2.17 4.13
C GLN A 143 -17.17 -1.60 5.46
N GLY A 144 -16.52 -0.42 5.41
CA GLY A 144 -16.13 0.35 6.59
C GLY A 144 -14.97 -0.23 7.40
N SER A 145 -14.21 -1.18 6.84
CA SER A 145 -13.09 -1.83 7.50
C SER A 145 -11.75 -1.57 6.82
N ILE A 146 -10.67 -1.73 7.58
CA ILE A 146 -9.31 -1.85 7.04
C ILE A 146 -8.95 -3.34 7.04
N PHE A 147 -8.78 -3.90 5.85
CA PHE A 147 -8.44 -5.31 5.62
C PHE A 147 -6.97 -5.45 5.22
N GLY A 148 -6.20 -6.23 5.98
CA GLY A 148 -4.79 -6.49 5.71
C GLY A 148 -4.58 -7.78 4.91
N VAL A 149 -3.73 -7.73 3.89
CA VAL A 149 -3.22 -8.90 3.17
C VAL A 149 -1.75 -9.05 3.54
N VAL A 150 -1.42 -10.06 4.35
CA VAL A 150 -0.06 -10.21 4.89
C VAL A 150 0.62 -11.48 4.40
N GLY A 151 1.93 -11.44 4.34
CA GLY A 151 2.77 -12.56 3.94
C GLY A 151 4.17 -12.11 3.57
N PRO A 152 5.12 -13.05 3.41
CA PRO A 152 6.49 -12.73 3.05
C PRO A 152 6.58 -12.16 1.61
N ASN A 153 7.76 -11.69 1.25
CA ASN A 153 8.02 -11.29 -0.13
C ASN A 153 7.91 -12.51 -1.05
N GLY A 154 7.26 -12.32 -2.21
CA GLY A 154 6.97 -13.41 -3.13
C GLY A 154 5.75 -14.29 -2.76
N ALA A 155 5.04 -13.98 -1.67
CA ALA A 155 3.86 -14.76 -1.25
C ALA A 155 2.65 -14.68 -2.21
N GLY A 156 2.65 -13.74 -3.18
CA GLY A 156 1.54 -13.53 -4.11
C GLY A 156 0.64 -12.33 -3.78
N LYS A 157 0.99 -11.50 -2.76
CA LYS A 157 0.20 -10.33 -2.34
C LYS A 157 -0.06 -9.35 -3.49
N THR A 158 1.00 -8.82 -4.11
CA THR A 158 0.91 -7.89 -5.25
C THR A 158 0.16 -8.48 -6.44
N THR A 159 0.37 -9.77 -6.74
CA THR A 159 -0.38 -10.49 -7.78
C THR A 159 -1.87 -10.52 -7.48
N THR A 160 -2.24 -10.87 -6.25
CA THR A 160 -3.63 -10.89 -5.79
C THR A 160 -4.26 -9.50 -5.85
N LEU A 161 -3.58 -8.46 -5.32
CA LEU A 161 -4.08 -7.08 -5.36
C LEU A 161 -4.19 -6.55 -6.80
N SER A 162 -3.27 -6.93 -7.68
CA SER A 162 -3.35 -6.56 -9.11
C SER A 162 -4.55 -7.20 -9.80
N MET A 163 -4.93 -8.43 -9.43
CA MET A 163 -6.12 -9.09 -9.96
C MET A 163 -7.41 -8.44 -9.44
N VAL A 164 -7.51 -8.17 -8.13
CA VAL A 164 -8.71 -7.57 -7.54
C VAL A 164 -8.94 -6.12 -8.00
N THR A 165 -7.91 -5.44 -8.49
CA THR A 165 -8.01 -4.08 -9.05
C THR A 165 -8.22 -4.04 -10.57
N GLY A 166 -8.23 -5.20 -11.22
CA GLY A 166 -8.37 -5.30 -12.68
C GLY A 166 -7.14 -4.76 -13.45
N LEU A 167 -5.97 -4.74 -12.82
CA LEU A 167 -4.69 -4.44 -13.46
C LEU A 167 -4.07 -5.70 -14.09
N LEU A 168 -4.37 -6.87 -13.53
CA LEU A 168 -3.89 -8.16 -13.98
C LEU A 168 -5.07 -9.11 -14.13
N ARG A 169 -5.23 -9.70 -15.33
CA ARG A 169 -6.28 -10.69 -15.56
C ARG A 169 -5.91 -12.03 -14.90
N PRO A 170 -6.77 -12.62 -14.06
CA PRO A 170 -6.56 -13.95 -13.54
C PRO A 170 -6.68 -15.00 -14.65
N ASP A 171 -6.06 -16.16 -14.44
CA ASP A 171 -6.18 -17.31 -15.34
C ASP A 171 -7.48 -18.10 -15.03
N ALA A 172 -7.95 -18.03 -13.76
CA ALA A 172 -9.25 -18.52 -13.32
C ALA A 172 -9.76 -17.71 -12.15
N GLY A 173 -11.06 -17.83 -11.84
CA GLY A 173 -11.74 -17.13 -10.77
C GLY A 173 -12.37 -15.81 -11.21
N THR A 174 -13.07 -15.16 -10.28
CA THR A 174 -13.82 -13.92 -10.51
C THR A 174 -13.56 -12.90 -9.43
N VAL A 175 -13.73 -11.62 -9.77
CA VAL A 175 -13.65 -10.50 -8.82
C VAL A 175 -14.84 -9.58 -9.01
N THR A 176 -15.54 -9.28 -7.92
CA THR A 176 -16.60 -8.26 -7.91
C THR A 176 -16.29 -7.15 -6.94
N VAL A 177 -16.60 -5.92 -7.33
CA VAL A 177 -16.49 -4.71 -6.51
C VAL A 177 -17.83 -3.99 -6.54
N LEU A 178 -18.48 -3.86 -5.38
CA LEU A 178 -19.84 -3.31 -5.27
C LEU A 178 -20.80 -3.94 -6.31
N ASP A 179 -20.77 -5.28 -6.38
CA ASP A 179 -21.57 -6.12 -7.28
C ASP A 179 -21.24 -5.98 -8.78
N HIS A 180 -20.23 -5.16 -9.16
CA HIS A 180 -19.73 -5.08 -10.53
C HIS A 180 -18.55 -6.05 -10.73
N ASP A 181 -18.64 -6.94 -11.70
CA ASP A 181 -17.52 -7.79 -12.10
C ASP A 181 -16.43 -6.93 -12.75
N VAL A 182 -15.19 -7.10 -12.26
CA VAL A 182 -14.04 -6.24 -12.64
C VAL A 182 -13.68 -6.37 -14.13
N TRP A 183 -14.03 -7.50 -14.76
CA TRP A 183 -13.67 -7.80 -16.15
C TRP A 183 -14.81 -7.62 -17.14
N SER A 184 -16.05 -7.87 -16.72
CA SER A 184 -17.23 -7.64 -17.57
C SER A 184 -17.76 -6.22 -17.49
N ASP A 185 -17.65 -5.55 -16.33
CA ASP A 185 -18.00 -4.12 -16.14
C ASP A 185 -16.84 -3.32 -15.51
N PRO A 186 -15.69 -3.21 -16.23
CA PRO A 186 -14.51 -2.58 -15.69
C PRO A 186 -14.70 -1.08 -15.38
N THR A 187 -15.61 -0.42 -16.06
CA THR A 187 -15.85 1.01 -15.88
C THR A 187 -16.47 1.31 -14.53
N ALA A 188 -17.53 0.60 -14.16
CA ALA A 188 -18.20 0.75 -12.88
C ALA A 188 -17.28 0.31 -11.73
N ALA A 189 -16.65 -0.87 -11.84
CA ALA A 189 -15.72 -1.37 -10.85
C ALA A 189 -14.56 -0.40 -10.60
N LYS A 190 -13.90 0.10 -11.65
CA LYS A 190 -12.74 1.01 -11.54
C LYS A 190 -13.10 2.42 -11.05
N ARG A 191 -14.35 2.87 -11.26
CA ARG A 191 -14.83 4.13 -10.66
C ARG A 191 -14.93 4.04 -9.15
N ALA A 192 -15.29 2.88 -8.63
CA ALA A 192 -15.39 2.62 -7.20
C ALA A 192 -14.03 2.42 -6.52
N LEU A 193 -12.97 2.14 -7.29
CA LEU A 193 -11.65 1.80 -6.78
C LEU A 193 -10.68 2.98 -6.82
N GLY A 194 -9.93 3.15 -5.73
CA GLY A 194 -8.68 3.88 -5.66
C GLY A 194 -7.53 2.90 -5.49
N VAL A 195 -6.49 2.98 -6.32
CA VAL A 195 -5.40 2.01 -6.33
C VAL A 195 -4.06 2.71 -6.13
N LEU A 196 -3.31 2.29 -5.13
CA LEU A 196 -1.92 2.67 -4.90
C LEU A 196 -1.04 1.44 -5.12
N PRO A 197 -0.26 1.37 -6.19
CA PRO A 197 0.66 0.26 -6.43
C PRO A 197 1.89 0.36 -5.52
N ASP A 198 2.55 -0.78 -5.27
CA ASP A 198 3.79 -0.87 -4.51
C ASP A 198 4.87 0.08 -5.08
N ARG A 199 5.18 -0.06 -6.35
CA ARG A 199 6.14 0.81 -7.04
C ARG A 199 5.46 2.05 -7.57
N LEU A 200 5.68 3.17 -6.89
CA LEU A 200 5.20 4.46 -7.32
C LEU A 200 5.93 4.88 -8.61
N ARG A 201 5.15 5.13 -9.66
CA ARG A 201 5.63 5.76 -10.90
C ARG A 201 4.92 7.09 -11.05
N LEU A 202 5.38 8.05 -10.27
CA LEU A 202 4.86 9.41 -10.32
C LEU A 202 5.48 10.17 -11.49
N PHE A 203 4.81 11.23 -11.90
CA PHE A 203 5.32 12.13 -12.94
C PHE A 203 6.30 13.12 -12.31
N ASP A 204 7.57 12.79 -12.30
CA ASP A 204 8.64 13.51 -11.60
C ASP A 204 8.72 15.00 -11.93
N ARG A 205 8.41 15.38 -13.17
CA ARG A 205 8.45 16.78 -13.65
C ARG A 205 7.22 17.61 -13.29
N LEU A 206 6.17 16.99 -12.77
CA LEU A 206 5.01 17.71 -12.30
C LEU A 206 5.24 18.22 -10.88
N THR A 207 4.67 19.36 -10.56
CA THR A 207 4.53 19.79 -9.17
C THR A 207 3.44 18.96 -8.48
N GLY A 208 3.47 18.91 -7.13
CA GLY A 208 2.42 18.22 -6.38
C GLY A 208 1.02 18.73 -6.72
N ALA A 209 0.86 20.04 -6.89
CA ALA A 209 -0.41 20.65 -7.31
C ALA A 209 -0.85 20.18 -8.71
N GLN A 210 0.07 20.12 -9.65
CA GLN A 210 -0.21 19.64 -11.00
C GLN A 210 -0.59 18.16 -11.00
N LEU A 211 0.13 17.33 -10.23
CA LEU A 211 -0.17 15.91 -10.09
C LEU A 211 -1.60 15.68 -9.57
N LEU A 212 -2.00 16.37 -8.51
CA LEU A 212 -3.35 16.28 -7.98
C LEU A 212 -4.39 16.78 -8.97
N HIS A 213 -4.14 17.93 -9.61
CA HIS A 213 -5.05 18.49 -10.62
C HIS A 213 -5.28 17.53 -11.79
N TYR A 214 -4.21 16.99 -12.37
CA TYR A 214 -4.34 16.02 -13.48
C TYR A 214 -5.01 14.73 -13.03
N SER A 215 -4.70 14.23 -11.84
CA SER A 215 -5.37 13.05 -11.27
C SER A 215 -6.88 13.27 -11.15
N ALA A 216 -7.31 14.44 -10.68
CA ALA A 216 -8.69 14.82 -10.58
C ALA A 216 -9.39 14.92 -11.95
N THR A 217 -8.73 15.60 -12.90
CA THR A 217 -9.25 15.79 -14.26
C THR A 217 -9.42 14.47 -15.01
N LEU A 218 -8.44 13.57 -14.92
CA LEU A 218 -8.51 12.23 -15.52
C LEU A 218 -9.63 11.36 -14.92
N ARG A 219 -10.07 11.68 -13.70
CA ARG A 219 -11.22 11.06 -13.03
C ARG A 219 -12.54 11.76 -13.29
N GLY A 220 -12.54 12.81 -14.16
CA GLY A 220 -13.73 13.52 -14.59
C GLY A 220 -14.24 14.57 -13.61
N LEU A 221 -13.41 15.02 -12.66
CA LEU A 221 -13.79 16.12 -11.78
C LEU A 221 -13.70 17.46 -12.53
N ASP A 222 -14.68 18.35 -12.28
CA ASP A 222 -14.60 19.71 -12.76
C ASP A 222 -13.48 20.51 -12.07
N GLY A 223 -13.05 21.60 -12.70
CA GLY A 223 -11.89 22.35 -12.22
C GLY A 223 -12.05 23.00 -10.84
N ALA A 224 -13.28 23.34 -10.42
CA ALA A 224 -13.54 23.91 -9.09
C ALA A 224 -13.44 22.84 -8.01
N THR A 225 -14.09 21.69 -8.23
CA THR A 225 -14.00 20.50 -7.37
C THR A 225 -12.57 19.97 -7.29
N ALA A 226 -11.86 19.89 -8.43
CA ALA A 226 -10.47 19.47 -8.48
C ALA A 226 -9.57 20.34 -7.59
N ARG A 227 -9.67 21.67 -7.71
CA ARG A 227 -8.89 22.61 -6.87
C ARG A 227 -9.21 22.47 -5.40
N LYS A 228 -10.51 22.44 -5.05
CA LYS A 228 -10.95 22.32 -3.65
C LYS A 228 -10.42 21.01 -3.03
N ARG A 229 -10.66 19.86 -3.66
CA ARG A 229 -10.22 18.56 -3.14
C ARG A 229 -8.70 18.43 -3.08
N SER A 230 -7.97 19.03 -4.03
CA SER A 230 -6.51 19.07 -3.99
C SER A 230 -6.00 19.83 -2.78
N ALA A 231 -6.60 20.99 -2.44
CA ALA A 231 -6.25 21.76 -1.26
C ALA A 231 -6.58 21.00 0.02
N ASP A 232 -7.80 20.47 0.15
CA ASP A 232 -8.25 19.70 1.31
C ASP A 232 -7.34 18.48 1.59
N LEU A 233 -6.96 17.75 0.53
CA LEU A 233 -6.06 16.61 0.64
C LEU A 233 -4.63 17.02 0.97
N ALA A 234 -4.12 18.09 0.34
CA ALA A 234 -2.78 18.59 0.64
C ALA A 234 -2.63 19.00 2.11
N GLU A 235 -3.65 19.68 2.66
CA GLU A 235 -3.72 20.02 4.07
C GLU A 235 -3.75 18.77 4.95
N ALA A 236 -4.65 17.83 4.65
CA ALA A 236 -4.81 16.59 5.43
C ALA A 236 -3.53 15.75 5.47
N PHE A 237 -2.75 15.74 4.39
CA PHE A 237 -1.47 15.01 4.31
C PHE A 237 -0.26 15.83 4.77
N GLY A 238 -0.44 17.10 5.15
CA GLY A 238 0.63 18.01 5.53
C GLY A 238 1.60 18.30 4.37
N LEU A 239 1.06 18.47 3.16
CA LEU A 239 1.81 18.73 1.93
C LEU A 239 1.60 20.14 1.38
N GLY A 240 0.85 21.02 2.08
CA GLY A 240 0.47 22.34 1.58
C GLY A 240 1.64 23.16 1.04
N GLU A 241 2.71 23.31 1.84
CA GLU A 241 3.91 24.06 1.46
C GLU A 241 4.73 23.40 0.33
N ALA A 242 4.58 22.08 0.16
CA ALA A 242 5.32 21.32 -0.84
C ALA A 242 4.64 21.25 -2.21
N LEU A 243 3.37 21.68 -2.32
CA LEU A 243 2.60 21.56 -3.56
C LEU A 243 3.23 22.28 -4.76
N GLY A 244 3.96 23.36 -4.54
CA GLY A 244 4.67 24.09 -5.59
C GLY A 244 5.97 23.44 -6.07
N ARG A 245 6.51 22.45 -5.31
CA ARG A 245 7.76 21.75 -5.64
C ARG A 245 7.50 20.62 -6.62
N GLN A 246 8.50 20.25 -7.41
CA GLN A 246 8.44 19.08 -8.27
C GLN A 246 8.37 17.79 -7.43
N VAL A 247 7.65 16.80 -7.94
CA VAL A 247 7.52 15.50 -7.27
C VAL A 247 8.87 14.76 -7.18
N ALA A 248 9.78 15.02 -8.12
CA ALA A 248 11.16 14.55 -8.08
C ALA A 248 11.91 14.94 -6.79
N ASP A 249 11.54 16.09 -6.19
CA ASP A 249 12.17 16.62 -4.97
C ASP A 249 11.50 16.15 -3.66
N TYR A 250 10.54 15.24 -3.76
CA TYR A 250 9.82 14.73 -2.60
C TYR A 250 10.62 13.61 -1.92
N SER A 251 10.60 13.59 -0.58
CA SER A 251 11.04 12.41 0.15
C SER A 251 10.12 11.21 -0.13
N VAL A 252 10.57 10.00 0.16
CA VAL A 252 9.76 8.78 -0.03
C VAL A 252 8.41 8.90 0.68
N GLY A 253 8.40 9.38 1.93
CA GLY A 253 7.17 9.61 2.69
C GLY A 253 6.26 10.65 2.05
N MET A 254 6.80 11.75 1.52
CA MET A 254 6.03 12.75 0.77
C MET A 254 5.48 12.18 -0.54
N ALA A 255 6.28 11.39 -1.28
CA ALA A 255 5.85 10.73 -2.50
C ALA A 255 4.70 9.74 -2.24
N LYS A 256 4.78 8.95 -1.17
CA LYS A 256 3.67 8.05 -0.75
C LYS A 256 2.41 8.86 -0.36
N LYS A 257 2.56 9.96 0.38
CA LYS A 257 1.45 10.84 0.78
C LYS A 257 0.77 11.48 -0.42
N ILE A 258 1.51 12.06 -1.37
CA ILE A 258 0.91 12.69 -2.57
C ILE A 258 0.25 11.65 -3.49
N ALA A 259 0.84 10.45 -3.63
CA ALA A 259 0.27 9.35 -4.38
C ALA A 259 -1.06 8.88 -3.78
N LEU A 260 -1.12 8.76 -2.45
CA LEU A 260 -2.35 8.40 -1.74
C LEU A 260 -3.41 9.51 -1.85
N ALA A 261 -3.01 10.78 -1.77
CA ALA A 261 -3.90 11.92 -2.02
C ALA A 261 -4.49 11.88 -3.44
N ALA A 262 -3.67 11.62 -4.45
CA ALA A 262 -4.12 11.42 -5.84
C ALA A 262 -5.08 10.23 -5.99
N THR A 263 -4.86 9.18 -5.23
CA THR A 263 -5.72 7.98 -5.20
C THR A 263 -7.08 8.29 -4.56
N LEU A 264 -7.14 9.18 -3.58
CA LEU A 264 -8.37 9.60 -2.89
C LEU A 264 -9.16 10.68 -3.59
N ILE A 265 -8.57 11.41 -4.55
CA ILE A 265 -9.10 12.65 -5.13
C ILE A 265 -10.53 12.51 -5.70
N HIS A 266 -10.87 11.36 -6.26
CA HIS A 266 -12.18 11.07 -6.84
C HIS A 266 -13.18 10.43 -5.85
N SER A 267 -12.82 10.35 -4.56
CA SER A 267 -13.65 9.77 -3.49
C SER A 267 -14.10 8.33 -3.81
N PRO A 268 -13.17 7.40 -4.04
CA PRO A 268 -13.50 5.99 -4.27
C PRO A 268 -14.26 5.41 -3.08
N ARG A 269 -14.91 4.27 -3.26
CA ARG A 269 -15.59 3.52 -2.18
C ARG A 269 -14.65 2.49 -1.55
N VAL A 270 -13.70 1.98 -2.32
CA VAL A 270 -12.71 0.98 -1.89
C VAL A 270 -11.33 1.45 -2.29
N LEU A 271 -10.40 1.49 -1.34
CA LEU A 271 -8.97 1.72 -1.56
C LEU A 271 -8.24 0.38 -1.56
N VAL A 272 -7.39 0.15 -2.54
CA VAL A 272 -6.48 -0.99 -2.60
C VAL A 272 -5.05 -0.45 -2.65
N LEU A 273 -4.30 -0.71 -1.60
CA LEU A 273 -2.99 -0.12 -1.34
C LEU A 273 -1.95 -1.24 -1.22
N ASP A 274 -0.98 -1.27 -2.13
CA ASP A 274 0.09 -2.27 -2.10
C ASP A 274 1.32 -1.70 -1.40
N GLU A 275 1.68 -2.27 -0.25
CA GLU A 275 2.79 -1.87 0.64
C GLU A 275 2.81 -0.33 0.92
N PRO A 276 1.70 0.27 1.41
CA PRO A 276 1.61 1.73 1.53
C PRO A 276 2.57 2.33 2.57
N PHE A 277 3.10 1.52 3.48
CA PHE A 277 3.99 1.94 4.57
C PHE A 277 5.45 1.57 4.33
N GLU A 278 5.77 0.88 3.23
CA GLU A 278 7.13 0.49 2.93
C GLU A 278 8.03 1.72 2.73
N SER A 279 9.18 1.73 3.42
CA SER A 279 10.16 2.82 3.38
C SER A 279 9.62 4.20 3.79
N VAL A 280 8.53 4.23 4.57
CA VAL A 280 7.92 5.46 5.08
C VAL A 280 8.38 5.70 6.52
N ASP A 281 8.74 6.93 6.82
CA ASP A 281 9.11 7.34 8.18
C ASP A 281 7.92 7.24 9.16
N PRO A 282 8.17 7.09 10.48
CA PRO A 282 7.10 6.89 11.46
C PRO A 282 6.06 8.02 11.50
N VAL A 283 6.45 9.27 11.25
CA VAL A 283 5.55 10.43 11.27
C VAL A 283 4.61 10.38 10.07
N SER A 284 5.16 10.12 8.89
CA SER A 284 4.37 9.96 7.66
C SER A 284 3.45 8.73 7.75
N ALA A 285 3.92 7.62 8.34
CA ALA A 285 3.11 6.42 8.55
C ALA A 285 1.92 6.68 9.50
N ALA A 286 2.14 7.44 10.57
CA ALA A 286 1.07 7.87 11.49
C ALA A 286 0.02 8.72 10.74
N THR A 287 0.46 9.71 9.97
CA THR A 287 -0.43 10.56 9.15
C THR A 287 -1.27 9.71 8.19
N ILE A 288 -0.64 8.78 7.46
CA ILE A 288 -1.34 7.87 6.54
C ILE A 288 -2.37 7.04 7.31
N THR A 289 -1.98 6.44 8.44
CA THR A 289 -2.88 5.62 9.27
C THR A 289 -4.11 6.41 9.73
N ASP A 290 -3.93 7.65 10.19
CA ASP A 290 -5.03 8.50 10.65
C ASP A 290 -5.99 8.86 9.50
N ILE A 291 -5.48 9.12 8.31
CA ILE A 291 -6.28 9.38 7.13
C ILE A 291 -7.09 8.14 6.74
N LEU A 292 -6.46 6.96 6.71
CA LEU A 292 -7.17 5.71 6.41
C LEU A 292 -8.28 5.42 7.42
N ARG A 293 -8.03 5.66 8.72
CA ARG A 293 -9.06 5.52 9.77
C ARG A 293 -10.19 6.54 9.65
N ARG A 294 -9.90 7.78 9.23
CA ARG A 294 -10.95 8.79 8.94
C ARG A 294 -11.76 8.37 7.74
N TYR A 295 -11.10 7.88 6.69
CA TYR A 295 -11.75 7.40 5.48
C TYR A 295 -12.71 6.23 5.76
N THR A 296 -12.32 5.24 6.57
CA THR A 296 -13.20 4.11 6.92
C THR A 296 -14.35 4.53 7.83
N ARG A 297 -14.13 5.46 8.77
CA ARG A 297 -15.22 6.05 9.56
C ARG A 297 -16.25 6.81 8.70
N GLY A 298 -15.85 7.35 7.56
CA GLY A 298 -16.73 7.92 6.55
C GLY A 298 -17.44 6.90 5.65
N GLY A 299 -17.31 5.61 5.92
CA GLY A 299 -17.97 4.52 5.16
C GLY A 299 -17.13 3.96 4.00
N GLY A 300 -15.91 4.46 3.80
CA GLY A 300 -14.96 3.89 2.84
C GLY A 300 -14.40 2.55 3.35
N THR A 301 -13.80 1.78 2.46
CA THR A 301 -13.16 0.48 2.79
C THR A 301 -11.72 0.48 2.29
N VAL A 302 -10.81 -0.07 3.07
CA VAL A 302 -9.39 -0.15 2.72
C VAL A 302 -8.94 -1.59 2.68
N VAL A 303 -8.26 -1.96 1.61
CA VAL A 303 -7.48 -3.21 1.49
C VAL A 303 -6.02 -2.79 1.37
N LEU A 304 -5.17 -3.30 2.22
CA LEU A 304 -3.74 -3.01 2.14
C LEU A 304 -2.91 -4.28 2.25
N SER A 305 -1.81 -4.34 1.51
CA SER A 305 -0.80 -5.37 1.70
C SER A 305 0.29 -4.88 2.65
N SER A 306 0.92 -5.82 3.36
CA SER A 306 2.15 -5.57 4.10
C SER A 306 2.89 -6.87 4.38
N HIS A 307 4.21 -6.77 4.51
CA HIS A 307 5.04 -7.84 5.07
C HIS A 307 5.26 -7.64 6.58
N SER A 308 4.89 -6.48 7.15
CA SER A 308 4.98 -6.20 8.59
C SER A 308 3.72 -6.64 9.32
N MET A 309 3.80 -7.78 10.01
CA MET A 309 2.69 -8.34 10.80
C MET A 309 2.27 -7.43 11.94
N GLU A 310 3.25 -6.79 12.61
CA GLU A 310 3.00 -5.88 13.72
C GLU A 310 2.19 -4.65 13.27
N LEU A 311 2.56 -4.05 12.13
CA LEU A 311 1.85 -2.89 11.58
C LEU A 311 0.40 -3.25 11.24
N VAL A 312 0.19 -4.38 10.58
CA VAL A 312 -1.15 -4.87 10.22
C VAL A 312 -1.96 -5.17 11.46
N GLN A 313 -1.38 -5.81 12.47
CA GLN A 313 -2.06 -6.11 13.75
C GLN A 313 -2.56 -4.83 14.46
N ARG A 314 -1.84 -3.72 14.31
CA ARG A 314 -2.23 -2.42 14.91
C ARG A 314 -3.20 -1.60 14.07
N THR A 315 -3.18 -1.80 12.75
CA THR A 315 -3.88 -0.91 11.80
C THR A 315 -5.17 -1.54 11.28
N CYS A 316 -5.20 -2.86 11.06
CA CYS A 316 -6.27 -3.55 10.37
C CYS A 316 -7.30 -4.18 11.32
N ASP A 317 -8.56 -4.18 10.90
CA ASP A 317 -9.68 -4.81 11.59
C ASP A 317 -9.78 -6.31 11.26
N SER A 318 -9.43 -6.65 10.02
CA SER A 318 -9.47 -8.00 9.45
C SER A 318 -8.20 -8.28 8.67
N VAL A 319 -7.86 -9.55 8.48
CA VAL A 319 -6.61 -9.95 7.84
C VAL A 319 -6.77 -11.24 7.06
N ALA A 320 -6.05 -11.36 5.93
CA ALA A 320 -5.76 -12.61 5.25
C ALA A 320 -4.24 -12.86 5.26
N ILE A 321 -3.83 -14.06 5.63
CA ILE A 321 -2.44 -14.51 5.59
C ILE A 321 -2.23 -15.28 4.30
N ILE A 322 -1.31 -14.80 3.44
CA ILE A 322 -0.97 -15.44 2.15
C ILE A 322 0.46 -15.96 2.21
N VAL A 323 0.63 -17.23 1.82
CA VAL A 323 1.94 -17.89 1.68
C VAL A 323 1.91 -18.77 0.43
N GLY A 324 2.92 -18.64 -0.44
CA GLY A 324 3.03 -19.46 -1.64
C GLY A 324 1.81 -19.39 -2.56
N GLY A 325 1.17 -18.23 -2.66
CA GLY A 325 -0.03 -18.00 -3.46
C GLY A 325 -1.33 -18.44 -2.80
N LYS A 326 -1.33 -19.05 -1.62
CA LYS A 326 -2.53 -19.55 -0.93
C LYS A 326 -2.92 -18.70 0.27
N VAL A 327 -4.22 -18.56 0.51
CA VAL A 327 -4.76 -17.98 1.74
C VAL A 327 -4.77 -19.05 2.82
N LEU A 328 -3.91 -18.93 3.84
CA LEU A 328 -3.83 -19.89 4.94
C LEU A 328 -4.85 -19.60 6.05
N ALA A 329 -5.20 -18.33 6.24
CA ALA A 329 -6.23 -17.89 7.17
C ALA A 329 -6.80 -16.56 6.71
N SER A 330 -8.11 -16.34 6.92
CA SER A 330 -8.78 -15.07 6.64
C SER A 330 -9.91 -14.87 7.65
N GLY A 331 -10.09 -13.62 8.10
CA GLY A 331 -11.14 -13.26 9.06
C GLY A 331 -10.82 -11.98 9.83
N THR A 332 -11.59 -11.72 10.90
CA THR A 332 -11.28 -10.60 11.79
C THR A 332 -9.93 -10.85 12.48
N MET A 333 -9.25 -9.75 12.84
CA MET A 333 -7.95 -9.83 13.52
C MET A 333 -8.00 -10.77 14.75
N ALA A 334 -9.07 -10.71 15.52
CA ALA A 334 -9.23 -11.56 16.69
C ALA A 334 -9.45 -13.05 16.33
N GLN A 335 -10.17 -13.35 15.27
CA GLN A 335 -10.39 -14.73 14.81
C GLN A 335 -9.09 -15.35 14.30
N VAL A 336 -8.31 -14.61 13.49
CA VAL A 336 -7.10 -15.13 12.87
C VAL A 336 -5.99 -15.33 13.89
N ARG A 337 -5.69 -14.34 14.73
CA ARG A 337 -4.60 -14.44 15.70
C ARG A 337 -4.95 -15.27 16.95
N GLY A 338 -6.22 -15.32 17.33
CA GLY A 338 -6.65 -15.94 18.57
C GLY A 338 -6.03 -15.27 19.81
N ARG A 339 -5.31 -16.06 20.62
CA ARG A 339 -4.60 -15.60 21.83
C ARG A 339 -3.13 -15.22 21.58
N LYS A 340 -2.62 -15.45 20.38
CA LYS A 340 -1.22 -15.21 19.97
C LYS A 340 -1.05 -13.84 19.31
N SER A 341 0.18 -13.46 19.00
CA SER A 341 0.43 -12.38 18.06
C SER A 341 0.11 -12.83 16.62
N LEU A 342 -0.04 -11.87 15.69
CA LEU A 342 -0.23 -12.22 14.29
C LEU A 342 1.02 -12.90 13.71
N GLU A 343 2.20 -12.51 14.19
CA GLU A 343 3.49 -13.10 13.82
C GLU A 343 3.61 -14.56 14.27
N ASP A 344 3.30 -14.85 15.55
CA ASP A 344 3.30 -16.24 16.06
C ASP A 344 2.32 -17.11 15.27
N LYS A 345 1.14 -16.54 14.92
CA LYS A 345 0.15 -17.27 14.12
C LYS A 345 0.62 -17.52 12.70
N PHE A 346 1.33 -16.57 12.12
CA PHE A 346 1.95 -16.74 10.81
C PHE A 346 2.99 -17.85 10.83
N VAL A 347 3.91 -17.87 11.82
CA VAL A 347 4.93 -18.91 11.98
C VAL A 347 4.30 -20.30 12.15
N GLU A 348 3.22 -20.38 12.93
CA GLU A 348 2.45 -21.63 13.11
C GLU A 348 1.88 -22.14 11.77
N LEU A 349 1.24 -21.26 10.97
CA LEU A 349 0.59 -21.61 9.73
C LEU A 349 1.58 -21.86 8.59
N ALA A 350 2.66 -21.09 8.51
CA ALA A 350 3.71 -21.22 7.50
C ALA A 350 4.62 -22.45 7.74
N GLY A 351 4.40 -23.18 8.80
CA GLY A 351 5.11 -24.43 9.10
C GLY A 351 6.51 -24.20 9.63
N GLY A 352 6.66 -23.48 10.74
CA GLY A 352 7.80 -23.37 11.71
C GLY A 352 9.25 -23.77 11.34
N ARG A 353 9.47 -24.35 10.17
CA ARG A 353 10.71 -25.04 9.78
C ARG A 353 11.68 -24.25 8.90
N VAL A 354 11.25 -23.16 8.25
CA VAL A 354 12.07 -22.56 7.18
C VAL A 354 13.22 -21.68 7.71
N VAL A 355 13.19 -21.29 8.98
CA VAL A 355 14.21 -20.38 9.52
C VAL A 355 15.36 -21.12 10.23
N ALA A 356 15.13 -22.30 10.77
CA ALA A 356 16.15 -23.04 11.54
C ALA A 356 17.16 -23.81 10.65
N GLU A 357 16.71 -24.35 9.52
CA GLU A 357 17.59 -25.19 8.66
C GLU A 357 18.56 -24.40 7.79
N SER A 358 18.33 -23.09 7.57
CA SER A 358 19.22 -22.28 6.71
C SER A 358 20.38 -21.62 7.44
N MET A 359 20.51 -21.80 8.75
CA MET A 359 21.54 -21.12 9.55
C MET A 359 22.58 -22.08 10.20
N GLU A 360 22.53 -23.36 9.94
CA GLU A 360 23.51 -24.32 10.47
C GLU A 360 24.95 -24.01 10.03
N TRP A 361 25.14 -23.35 8.90
CA TRP A 361 26.46 -22.94 8.41
C TRP A 361 27.08 -21.80 9.25
N LEU A 362 26.28 -21.04 10.04
CA LEU A 362 26.79 -19.99 10.93
C LEU A 362 27.54 -20.53 12.14
N HIS A 363 27.42 -21.82 12.47
CA HIS A 363 28.11 -22.44 13.57
C HIS A 363 29.46 -23.07 13.16
N SER A 364 29.82 -23.02 11.88
CA SER A 364 31.08 -23.62 11.37
C SER A 364 32.29 -22.67 11.32
N PHE A 365 32.21 -21.51 11.97
CA PHE A 365 33.31 -20.54 12.06
C PHE A 365 34.16 -20.67 13.34
N SER A 366 34.09 -21.83 14.02
CA SER A 366 34.93 -22.11 15.21
C SER A 366 35.81 -23.34 14.91
N ASP A 367 36.90 -23.12 14.16
CA ASP A 367 38.15 -23.86 14.20
C ASP A 367 39.26 -23.01 13.60
#